data_efd18f047be8a6561f362290cc3bd4d0
#
_entry.id   efd18f047be8a6561f362290cc3bd4d0
#
_cell.length_a   1.000
_cell.length_b   1.000
_cell.length_c   1.000
_cell.angle_alpha   90.00
_cell.angle_beta   90.00
_cell.angle_gamma   90.00
#
_symmetry.space_group_name_H-M   'P 1'
#
loop_
_entity.id
_entity.type
_entity.pdbx_description
1 polymer ?
#
loop_
_entity_poly.entity_id
_entity_poly.type
_entity_poly.pdbx_seq_one_letter_code
_entity_poly.pdbx_strand_id
1 'polypeptide(L)'
;EREYKLSELATVEKGQMPQEVAKENQQYRLCLQYEYIGSSEQGNKLLKKDLEEFNEILPMGYTAKSEDNNWSWGGKDNKQYRLLLIVIAIIFFITSILFNSLKQPLAIIFVIPVSYIGVFLTFYWFKLNFDQGGFASFVLLCGITVNASIYILNEYNSVRKRFPRLLPLRAYVKAWNTKVIPIFLTVTSTILGFVPFMAGMEKEGFWFPLAAGTIGGLIMSVIGVFIFLPVFTLKKKCLVKPKAML
;
A
#
# COMPACT_ATOMS: atom_id res chain seq x y z
N GLU A 1 -33.02 -14.96 52.13
CA GLU A 1 -31.78 -15.12 51.35
C GLU A 1 -30.60 -14.99 52.31
N ARG A 2 -29.71 -15.99 52.34
CA ARG A 2 -28.50 -15.96 53.15
C ARG A 2 -27.37 -15.39 52.29
N GLU A 3 -26.85 -14.29 52.64
CA GLU A 3 -25.64 -13.73 52.00
C GLU A 3 -24.41 -14.45 52.55
N TYR A 4 -23.63 -15.05 51.67
CA TYR A 4 -22.35 -15.68 51.97
C TYR A 4 -21.21 -14.77 51.46
N LYS A 5 -20.20 -14.57 52.29
CA LYS A 5 -19.00 -13.84 51.87
C LYS A 5 -18.18 -14.73 50.92
N LEU A 6 -17.65 -14.12 49.83
CA LEU A 6 -16.83 -14.84 48.88
C LEU A 6 -15.64 -15.57 49.53
N SER A 7 -15.08 -15.02 50.60
CA SER A 7 -14.00 -15.62 51.39
C SER A 7 -14.37 -16.92 52.13
N GLU A 8 -15.65 -17.21 52.27
CA GLU A 8 -16.14 -18.47 52.90
C GLU A 8 -16.28 -19.57 51.86
N LEU A 9 -16.36 -19.21 50.59
CA LEU A 9 -16.59 -20.14 49.47
C LEU A 9 -15.36 -20.41 48.59
N ALA A 10 -14.40 -19.47 48.63
CA ALA A 10 -13.20 -19.55 47.77
C ALA A 10 -12.02 -18.80 48.37
N THR A 11 -10.82 -19.32 48.18
CA THR A 11 -9.58 -18.61 48.47
C THR A 11 -9.17 -17.75 47.29
N VAL A 12 -8.97 -16.45 47.52
CA VAL A 12 -8.55 -15.53 46.47
C VAL A 12 -7.04 -15.35 46.56
N GLU A 13 -6.35 -15.87 45.54
CA GLU A 13 -4.90 -15.70 45.42
C GLU A 13 -4.57 -14.78 44.25
N LYS A 14 -3.54 -13.95 44.41
CA LYS A 14 -3.05 -13.09 43.33
C LYS A 14 -2.08 -13.88 42.44
N GLY A 15 -2.54 -14.29 41.28
CA GLY A 15 -1.72 -14.99 40.28
C GLY A 15 -1.62 -14.18 38.97
N GLN A 16 -0.59 -14.49 38.16
CA GLN A 16 -0.53 -13.99 36.82
C GLN A 16 -1.50 -14.79 35.95
N MET A 17 -2.48 -14.12 35.40
CA MET A 17 -3.36 -14.72 34.39
C MET A 17 -2.91 -14.33 32.98
N PRO A 18 -2.98 -15.23 31.99
CA PRO A 18 -2.81 -14.85 30.61
C PRO A 18 -3.88 -13.81 30.23
N GLN A 19 -3.50 -12.83 29.44
CA GLN A 19 -4.33 -11.69 29.08
C GLN A 19 -5.61 -12.11 28.33
N GLU A 20 -5.54 -13.23 27.62
CA GLU A 20 -6.65 -13.81 26.88
C GLU A 20 -6.58 -15.35 26.91
N VAL A 21 -7.70 -16.00 27.19
CA VAL A 21 -7.84 -17.47 27.10
C VAL A 21 -8.69 -17.79 25.89
N ALA A 22 -8.03 -18.01 24.75
CA ALA A 22 -8.72 -18.38 23.53
C ALA A 22 -9.08 -19.87 23.50
N LYS A 23 -10.29 -20.18 23.07
CA LYS A 23 -10.73 -21.55 22.77
C LYS A 23 -11.15 -21.64 21.31
N GLU A 24 -10.65 -22.66 20.62
CA GLU A 24 -11.06 -22.99 19.28
C GLU A 24 -11.47 -24.47 19.22
N ASN A 25 -12.64 -24.76 18.68
CA ASN A 25 -13.20 -26.12 18.62
C ASN A 25 -13.21 -26.84 19.99
N GLN A 26 -13.58 -26.13 21.07
CA GLN A 26 -13.61 -26.60 22.46
C GLN A 26 -12.25 -26.97 23.07
N GLN A 27 -11.14 -26.69 22.38
CA GLN A 27 -9.78 -26.85 22.87
C GLN A 27 -9.17 -25.52 23.27
N TYR A 28 -8.35 -25.52 24.32
CA TYR A 28 -7.59 -24.34 24.69
C TYR A 28 -6.49 -24.09 23.67
N ARG A 29 -6.36 -22.83 23.25
CA ARG A 29 -5.37 -22.39 22.28
C ARG A 29 -4.42 -21.42 22.96
N LEU A 30 -3.14 -21.71 22.88
CA LEU A 30 -2.07 -20.78 23.23
C LEU A 30 -1.38 -20.35 21.93
N CYS A 31 -1.38 -19.03 21.66
CA CYS A 31 -0.69 -18.49 20.51
C CYS A 31 0.65 -17.88 20.93
N LEU A 32 1.73 -18.34 20.36
CA LEU A 32 3.06 -17.80 20.51
C LEU A 32 3.39 -17.01 19.27
N GLN A 33 3.53 -15.70 19.40
CA GLN A 33 3.86 -14.82 18.31
C GLN A 33 5.27 -14.29 18.48
N TYR A 34 6.09 -14.41 17.43
CA TYR A 34 7.43 -13.85 17.41
C TYR A 34 7.71 -13.24 16.03
N GLU A 35 8.59 -12.27 16.00
CA GLU A 35 9.01 -11.60 14.78
C GLU A 35 10.37 -12.15 14.35
N TYR A 36 10.46 -12.60 13.10
CA TYR A 36 11.69 -13.10 12.51
C TYR A 36 12.34 -12.02 11.65
N ILE A 37 13.55 -11.60 12.02
CA ILE A 37 14.32 -10.61 11.26
C ILE A 37 15.20 -11.35 10.26
N GLY A 38 14.75 -11.47 9.03
CA GLY A 38 15.48 -12.15 7.96
C GLY A 38 14.63 -12.43 6.73
N SER A 39 15.14 -13.29 5.84
CA SER A 39 14.41 -13.71 4.65
C SER A 39 13.20 -14.57 5.05
N SER A 40 12.02 -14.26 4.53
CA SER A 40 10.77 -15.01 4.77
C SER A 40 10.89 -16.50 4.43
N GLU A 41 11.71 -16.84 3.42
CA GLU A 41 11.93 -18.22 3.03
C GLU A 41 12.74 -19.01 4.08
N GLN A 42 13.76 -18.37 4.68
CA GLN A 42 14.55 -18.95 5.76
C GLN A 42 13.72 -19.08 7.03
N GLY A 43 12.93 -18.06 7.37
CA GLY A 43 12.03 -18.09 8.52
C GLY A 43 11.02 -19.25 8.44
N ASN A 44 10.41 -19.46 7.26
CA ASN A 44 9.48 -20.57 7.06
C ASN A 44 10.15 -21.95 7.14
N LYS A 45 11.41 -22.08 6.71
CA LYS A 45 12.17 -23.34 6.86
C LYS A 45 12.50 -23.61 8.32
N LEU A 46 12.91 -22.57 9.04
CA LEU A 46 13.23 -22.65 10.47
C LEU A 46 11.98 -23.01 11.27
N LEU A 47 10.87 -22.32 11.03
CA LEU A 47 9.59 -22.60 11.68
C LEU A 47 9.12 -24.04 11.48
N LYS A 48 9.26 -24.59 10.28
CA LYS A 48 8.89 -25.99 10.04
C LYS A 48 9.73 -26.95 10.84
N LYS A 49 11.05 -26.71 10.87
CA LYS A 49 11.98 -27.55 11.64
C LYS A 49 11.67 -27.48 13.14
N ASP A 50 11.49 -26.27 13.66
CA ASP A 50 11.17 -26.06 15.08
C ASP A 50 9.81 -26.70 15.45
N LEU A 51 8.82 -26.65 14.55
CA LEU A 51 7.53 -27.32 14.77
C LEU A 51 7.62 -28.84 14.78
N GLU A 52 8.45 -29.42 13.92
CA GLU A 52 8.71 -30.87 13.91
C GLU A 52 9.36 -31.30 15.23
N GLU A 53 10.45 -30.63 15.64
CA GLU A 53 11.15 -30.88 16.90
C GLU A 53 10.24 -30.67 18.12
N PHE A 54 9.38 -29.64 18.09
CA PHE A 54 8.48 -29.32 19.20
C PHE A 54 7.36 -30.33 19.35
N ASN A 55 6.80 -30.85 18.23
CA ASN A 55 5.76 -31.86 18.26
C ASN A 55 6.27 -33.23 18.76
N GLU A 56 7.59 -33.52 18.65
CA GLU A 56 8.17 -34.73 19.22
C GLU A 56 8.30 -34.67 20.76
N ILE A 57 8.42 -33.47 21.32
CA ILE A 57 8.60 -33.25 22.75
C ILE A 57 7.26 -33.07 23.50
N LEU A 58 6.20 -32.71 22.76
CA LEU A 58 4.90 -32.40 23.36
C LEU A 58 4.23 -33.66 23.96
N PRO A 59 3.61 -33.54 25.16
CA PRO A 59 2.84 -34.61 25.77
C PRO A 59 1.62 -34.99 24.92
N MET A 60 1.14 -36.22 25.07
CA MET A 60 -0.08 -36.69 24.41
C MET A 60 -1.25 -35.75 24.66
N GLY A 61 -1.94 -35.36 23.58
CA GLY A 61 -3.09 -34.45 23.59
C GLY A 61 -2.75 -32.98 23.27
N TYR A 62 -1.49 -32.64 23.13
CA TYR A 62 -1.05 -31.32 22.66
C TYR A 62 -0.53 -31.41 21.25
N THR A 63 -0.84 -30.43 20.42
CA THR A 63 -0.30 -30.34 19.05
C THR A 63 0.11 -28.91 18.78
N ALA A 64 1.34 -28.70 18.33
CA ALA A 64 1.81 -27.42 17.81
C ALA A 64 1.55 -27.36 16.31
N LYS A 65 0.88 -26.32 15.87
CA LYS A 65 0.64 -26.04 14.45
C LYS A 65 1.04 -24.60 14.17
N SER A 66 1.69 -24.35 13.05
CA SER A 66 1.73 -22.98 12.57
C SER A 66 0.31 -22.59 12.19
N GLU A 67 -0.15 -21.48 12.71
CA GLU A 67 -1.34 -20.91 12.18
C GLU A 67 -0.99 -20.44 10.77
N ASP A 68 -1.38 -21.22 9.77
CA ASP A 68 -1.52 -20.71 8.43
C ASP A 68 -2.64 -19.67 8.50
N ASN A 69 -2.30 -18.47 8.98
CA ASN A 69 -3.13 -17.33 8.72
C ASN A 69 -3.30 -17.33 7.20
N ASN A 70 -4.45 -17.81 6.74
CA ASN A 70 -4.88 -17.70 5.34
C ASN A 70 -4.93 -16.22 4.90
N TRP A 71 -4.70 -15.33 5.83
CA TRP A 71 -4.39 -13.92 5.67
C TRP A 71 -2.87 -13.64 5.57
N SER A 72 -2.01 -14.64 5.65
CA SER A 72 -0.57 -14.50 5.43
C SER A 72 -0.34 -14.16 3.96
N TRP A 73 -0.14 -12.90 3.71
CA TRP A 73 0.21 -12.34 2.40
C TRP A 73 1.55 -12.88 1.87
N GLY A 74 2.29 -13.64 2.70
CA GLY A 74 3.61 -14.20 2.44
C GLY A 74 3.67 -15.66 1.99
N GLY A 75 2.54 -16.33 1.78
CA GLY A 75 2.52 -17.67 1.17
C GLY A 75 3.09 -17.63 -0.24
N LYS A 76 3.75 -18.73 -0.65
CA LYS A 76 4.38 -18.99 -1.97
C LYS A 76 3.50 -18.75 -3.20
N ASP A 77 2.26 -18.30 -3.01
CA ASP A 77 1.32 -17.99 -4.05
C ASP A 77 1.53 -16.55 -4.53
N ASN A 78 1.59 -16.37 -5.82
CA ASN A 78 1.56 -15.09 -6.53
C ASN A 78 0.26 -14.28 -6.30
N LYS A 79 -0.43 -14.49 -5.17
CA LYS A 79 -1.70 -13.84 -4.81
C LYS A 79 -1.55 -12.33 -4.72
N GLN A 80 -0.43 -11.88 -4.15
CA GLN A 80 -0.14 -10.45 -4.01
C GLN A 80 0.00 -9.75 -5.37
N TYR A 81 0.74 -10.36 -6.29
CA TYR A 81 0.91 -9.83 -7.64
C TYR A 81 -0.38 -9.89 -8.45
N ARG A 82 -1.21 -10.92 -8.24
CA ARG A 82 -2.55 -10.99 -8.86
C ARG A 82 -3.45 -9.85 -8.37
N LEU A 83 -3.44 -9.53 -7.08
CA LEU A 83 -4.19 -8.40 -6.54
C LEU A 83 -3.76 -7.08 -7.18
N LEU A 84 -2.45 -6.84 -7.29
CA LEU A 84 -1.92 -5.66 -7.95
C LEU A 84 -2.39 -5.57 -9.41
N LEU A 85 -2.33 -6.69 -10.15
CA LEU A 85 -2.78 -6.75 -11.54
C LEU A 85 -4.28 -6.47 -11.66
N ILE A 86 -5.10 -7.01 -10.75
CA ILE A 86 -6.54 -6.76 -10.69
C ILE A 86 -6.81 -5.27 -10.45
N VAL A 87 -6.10 -4.64 -9.51
CA VAL A 87 -6.23 -3.20 -9.22
C VAL A 87 -5.89 -2.38 -10.46
N ILE A 88 -4.79 -2.68 -11.15
CA ILE A 88 -4.41 -2.01 -12.39
C ILE A 88 -5.47 -2.19 -13.49
N ALA A 89 -6.02 -3.41 -13.63
CA ALA A 89 -7.09 -3.68 -14.58
C ALA A 89 -8.35 -2.86 -14.28
N ILE A 90 -8.78 -2.81 -13.01
CA ILE A 90 -9.92 -2.01 -12.58
C ILE A 90 -9.69 -0.53 -12.89
N ILE A 91 -8.51 0.00 -12.57
CA ILE A 91 -8.13 1.39 -12.88
C ILE A 91 -8.20 1.64 -14.38
N PHE A 92 -7.69 0.71 -15.19
CA PHE A 92 -7.76 0.82 -16.66
C PHE A 92 -9.20 0.91 -17.16
N PHE A 93 -10.08 0.04 -16.69
CA PHE A 93 -11.49 0.05 -17.11
C PHE A 93 -12.21 1.33 -16.69
N ILE A 94 -12.09 1.73 -15.42
CA ILE A 94 -12.73 2.94 -14.89
C ILE A 94 -12.26 4.18 -15.67
N THR A 95 -10.95 4.33 -15.86
CA THR A 95 -10.39 5.49 -16.55
C THR A 95 -10.68 5.47 -18.05
N SER A 96 -10.81 4.29 -18.68
CA SER A 96 -11.22 4.16 -20.08
C SER A 96 -12.64 4.64 -20.30
N ILE A 97 -13.56 4.29 -19.41
CA ILE A 97 -14.94 4.76 -19.44
C ILE A 97 -14.99 6.28 -19.20
N LEU A 98 -14.25 6.77 -18.19
CA LEU A 98 -14.23 8.17 -17.81
C LEU A 98 -13.75 9.09 -18.95
N PHE A 99 -12.71 8.69 -19.66
CA PHE A 99 -12.09 9.50 -20.71
C PHE A 99 -12.59 9.17 -22.11
N ASN A 100 -13.41 8.14 -22.27
CA ASN A 100 -13.84 7.60 -23.57
C ASN A 100 -12.66 7.44 -24.56
N SER A 101 -11.55 6.91 -24.07
CA SER A 101 -10.28 6.79 -24.77
C SER A 101 -9.43 5.70 -24.14
N LEU A 102 -8.75 4.89 -24.96
CA LEU A 102 -7.82 3.86 -24.48
C LEU A 102 -6.39 4.40 -24.26
N LYS A 103 -6.06 5.56 -24.83
CA LYS A 103 -4.70 6.12 -24.75
C LYS A 103 -4.41 6.85 -23.44
N GLN A 104 -5.41 7.55 -22.90
CA GLN A 104 -5.26 8.30 -21.67
C GLN A 104 -5.10 7.38 -20.44
N PRO A 105 -5.87 6.29 -20.29
CA PRO A 105 -5.65 5.30 -19.25
C PRO A 105 -4.26 4.68 -19.26
N LEU A 106 -3.73 4.37 -20.42
CA LEU A 106 -2.35 3.86 -20.55
C LEU A 106 -1.33 4.87 -20.02
N ALA A 107 -1.49 6.15 -20.32
CA ALA A 107 -0.61 7.19 -19.79
C ALA A 107 -0.67 7.27 -18.24
N ILE A 108 -1.86 7.08 -17.66
CA ILE A 108 -2.03 7.03 -16.19
C ILE A 108 -1.32 5.82 -15.60
N ILE A 109 -1.50 4.64 -16.18
CA ILE A 109 -0.88 3.40 -15.70
C ILE A 109 0.64 3.49 -15.75
N PHE A 110 1.22 4.15 -16.76
CA PHE A 110 2.67 4.36 -16.82
C PHE A 110 3.22 5.25 -15.71
N VAL A 111 2.41 6.08 -15.07
CA VAL A 111 2.84 6.90 -13.93
C VAL A 111 2.97 6.05 -12.65
N ILE A 112 2.21 4.96 -12.52
CA ILE A 112 2.23 4.10 -11.33
C ILE A 112 3.64 3.52 -11.06
N PRO A 113 4.31 2.86 -12.01
CA PRO A 113 5.68 2.37 -11.81
C PRO A 113 6.68 3.47 -11.44
N VAL A 114 6.47 4.70 -11.94
CA VAL A 114 7.32 5.83 -11.56
C VAL A 114 7.17 6.17 -10.07
N SER A 115 5.95 6.10 -9.52
CA SER A 115 5.76 6.30 -8.08
C SER A 115 6.41 5.20 -7.23
N TYR A 116 6.51 3.97 -7.73
CA TYR A 116 7.18 2.86 -7.04
C TYR A 116 8.68 3.07 -6.88
N ILE A 117 9.31 3.82 -7.79
CA ILE A 117 10.72 4.21 -7.62
C ILE A 117 10.91 4.93 -6.28
N GLY A 118 9.96 5.79 -5.89
CA GLY A 118 10.00 6.47 -4.60
C GLY A 118 9.90 5.52 -3.41
N VAL A 119 9.10 4.46 -3.52
CA VAL A 119 9.00 3.42 -2.47
C VAL A 119 10.33 2.71 -2.32
N PHE A 120 10.91 2.21 -3.41
CA PHE A 120 12.21 1.53 -3.34
C PHE A 120 13.33 2.42 -2.80
N LEU A 121 13.31 3.70 -3.15
CA LEU A 121 14.29 4.67 -2.66
C LEU A 121 14.18 4.86 -1.14
N THR A 122 12.97 4.99 -0.60
CA THR A 122 12.75 5.11 0.85
C THR A 122 13.10 3.83 1.59
N PHE A 123 12.75 2.66 1.04
CA PHE A 123 13.13 1.38 1.62
C PHE A 123 14.65 1.20 1.69
N TYR A 124 15.35 1.58 0.64
CA TYR A 124 16.81 1.58 0.62
C TYR A 124 17.41 2.53 1.67
N TRP A 125 16.86 3.74 1.80
CA TRP A 125 17.36 4.75 2.72
C TRP A 125 17.16 4.37 4.20
N PHE A 126 15.98 3.85 4.52
CA PHE A 126 15.65 3.41 5.88
C PHE A 126 16.11 1.98 6.18
N LYS A 127 16.74 1.28 5.22
CA LYS A 127 17.17 -0.12 5.33
C LYS A 127 16.04 -1.05 5.77
N LEU A 128 14.85 -0.87 5.18
CA LEU A 128 13.66 -1.66 5.46
C LEU A 128 13.63 -2.90 4.57
N ASN A 129 13.15 -4.02 5.12
CA ASN A 129 12.82 -5.19 4.34
C ASN A 129 11.50 -4.95 3.58
N PHE A 130 11.43 -5.47 2.34
CA PHE A 130 10.21 -5.38 1.55
C PHE A 130 9.27 -6.51 1.95
N ASP A 131 8.39 -6.21 2.89
CA ASP A 131 7.42 -7.12 3.49
C ASP A 131 5.97 -6.76 3.11
N GLN A 132 5.02 -7.20 3.93
CA GLN A 132 3.59 -6.94 3.74
C GLN A 132 3.26 -5.44 3.73
N GLY A 133 3.89 -4.64 4.59
CA GLY A 133 3.69 -3.19 4.64
C GLY A 133 4.17 -2.50 3.36
N GLY A 134 5.32 -2.93 2.83
CA GLY A 134 5.83 -2.47 1.55
C GLY A 134 4.90 -2.77 0.39
N PHE A 135 4.36 -3.98 0.33
CA PHE A 135 3.40 -4.36 -0.70
C PHE A 135 2.08 -3.59 -0.58
N ALA A 136 1.59 -3.40 0.65
CA ALA A 136 0.40 -2.61 0.91
C ALA A 136 0.57 -1.15 0.44
N SER A 137 1.78 -0.57 0.59
CA SER A 137 2.10 0.76 0.08
C SER A 137 1.95 0.85 -1.45
N PHE A 138 2.30 -0.19 -2.21
CA PHE A 138 2.10 -0.23 -3.66
C PHE A 138 0.63 -0.15 -4.04
N VAL A 139 -0.22 -0.95 -3.39
CA VAL A 139 -1.66 -0.96 -3.66
C VAL A 139 -2.28 0.40 -3.34
N LEU A 140 -1.90 0.99 -2.21
CA LEU A 140 -2.37 2.30 -1.79
C LEU A 140 -1.94 3.41 -2.77
N LEU A 141 -0.68 3.38 -3.21
CA LEU A 141 -0.14 4.35 -4.17
C LEU A 141 -0.83 4.27 -5.53
N CYS A 142 -1.24 3.08 -6.00
CA CYS A 142 -2.03 2.97 -7.23
C CYS A 142 -3.25 3.90 -7.17
N GLY A 143 -4.02 3.86 -6.07
CA GLY A 143 -5.23 4.67 -5.93
C GLY A 143 -4.94 6.17 -5.89
N ILE A 144 -3.96 6.60 -5.07
CA ILE A 144 -3.67 8.02 -4.86
C ILE A 144 -3.02 8.66 -6.10
N THR A 145 -2.06 7.98 -6.72
CA THR A 145 -1.36 8.47 -7.93
C THR A 145 -2.31 8.63 -9.10
N VAL A 146 -3.26 7.69 -9.25
CA VAL A 146 -4.28 7.73 -10.30
C VAL A 146 -5.21 8.93 -10.14
N ASN A 147 -5.62 9.27 -8.92
CA ASN A 147 -6.46 10.44 -8.67
C ASN A 147 -5.81 11.74 -9.16
N ALA A 148 -4.53 11.97 -8.83
CA ALA A 148 -3.79 13.14 -9.29
C ALA A 148 -3.72 13.21 -10.83
N SER A 149 -3.48 12.08 -11.48
CA SER A 149 -3.43 11.96 -12.94
C SER A 149 -4.79 12.25 -13.58
N ILE A 150 -5.87 11.72 -13.00
CA ILE A 150 -7.24 11.95 -13.47
C ILE A 150 -7.61 13.45 -13.40
N TYR A 151 -7.28 14.14 -12.29
CA TYR A 151 -7.57 15.56 -12.14
C TYR A 151 -6.93 16.40 -13.23
N ILE A 152 -5.66 16.15 -13.55
CA ILE A 152 -4.95 16.88 -14.58
C ILE A 152 -5.48 16.57 -15.98
N LEU A 153 -5.70 15.29 -16.30
CA LEU A 153 -6.20 14.90 -17.62
C LEU A 153 -7.63 15.37 -17.87
N ASN A 154 -8.49 15.36 -16.85
CA ASN A 154 -9.85 15.89 -16.96
C ASN A 154 -9.82 17.39 -17.24
N GLU A 155 -9.02 18.14 -16.50
CA GLU A 155 -8.85 19.58 -16.76
C GLU A 155 -8.22 19.85 -18.13
N TYR A 156 -7.21 19.08 -18.53
CA TYR A 156 -6.63 19.17 -19.86
C TYR A 156 -7.67 18.96 -20.96
N ASN A 157 -8.52 17.95 -20.83
CA ASN A 157 -9.59 17.69 -21.78
C ASN A 157 -10.64 18.83 -21.79
N SER A 158 -10.95 19.38 -20.62
CA SER A 158 -11.84 20.54 -20.50
C SER A 158 -11.27 21.79 -21.18
N VAL A 159 -10.00 22.10 -20.93
CA VAL A 159 -9.30 23.22 -21.58
C VAL A 159 -9.24 23.02 -23.11
N ARG A 160 -9.00 21.80 -23.57
CA ARG A 160 -8.97 21.47 -25.01
C ARG A 160 -10.35 21.63 -25.66
N LYS A 161 -11.45 21.34 -24.96
CA LYS A 161 -12.81 21.55 -25.44
C LYS A 161 -13.15 23.03 -25.52
N ARG A 162 -12.76 23.81 -24.49
CA ARG A 162 -13.03 25.26 -24.42
C ARG A 162 -12.20 26.08 -25.41
N PHE A 163 -10.95 25.66 -25.63
CA PHE A 163 -9.98 26.38 -26.48
C PHE A 163 -9.35 25.43 -27.52
N PRO A 164 -10.09 25.07 -28.60
CA PRO A 164 -9.62 24.08 -29.59
C PRO A 164 -8.35 24.52 -30.35
N ARG A 165 -8.15 25.84 -30.49
CA ARG A 165 -6.99 26.42 -31.20
C ARG A 165 -5.72 26.50 -30.35
N LEU A 166 -5.80 26.23 -29.04
CA LEU A 166 -4.66 26.29 -28.15
C LEU A 166 -3.70 25.13 -28.43
N LEU A 167 -2.38 25.42 -28.43
CA LEU A 167 -1.38 24.35 -28.56
C LEU A 167 -1.54 23.34 -27.41
N PRO A 168 -1.43 22.03 -27.68
CA PRO A 168 -1.64 21.00 -26.65
C PRO A 168 -0.74 21.18 -25.42
N LEU A 169 0.51 21.57 -25.60
CA LEU A 169 1.42 21.86 -24.49
C LEU A 169 0.93 23.02 -23.62
N ARG A 170 0.48 24.13 -24.23
CA ARG A 170 -0.06 25.26 -23.49
C ARG A 170 -1.36 24.91 -22.76
N ALA A 171 -2.21 24.07 -23.36
CA ALA A 171 -3.40 23.56 -22.73
C ALA A 171 -3.07 22.70 -21.50
N TYR A 172 -2.01 21.87 -21.60
CA TYR A 172 -1.54 21.06 -20.49
C TYR A 172 -0.98 21.91 -19.33
N VAL A 173 -0.13 22.90 -19.63
CA VAL A 173 0.41 23.83 -18.62
C VAL A 173 -0.72 24.60 -17.94
N LYS A 174 -1.73 25.04 -18.69
CA LYS A 174 -2.91 25.71 -18.13
C LYS A 174 -3.70 24.79 -17.19
N ALA A 175 -3.95 23.54 -17.59
CA ALA A 175 -4.58 22.54 -16.75
C ALA A 175 -3.80 22.25 -15.47
N TRP A 176 -2.48 22.14 -15.61
CA TRP A 176 -1.57 21.98 -14.49
C TRP A 176 -1.66 23.13 -13.48
N ASN A 177 -1.53 24.35 -13.93
CA ASN A 177 -1.59 25.55 -13.06
C ASN A 177 -2.92 25.64 -12.30
N THR A 178 -4.00 25.16 -12.88
CA THR A 178 -5.32 25.12 -12.22
C THR A 178 -5.40 24.03 -11.16
N LYS A 179 -4.74 22.88 -11.36
CA LYS A 179 -4.90 21.69 -10.49
C LYS A 179 -3.70 21.42 -9.57
N VAL A 180 -2.59 22.14 -9.73
CA VAL A 180 -1.40 21.94 -8.90
C VAL A 180 -1.67 22.15 -7.42
N ILE A 181 -2.40 23.19 -7.05
CA ILE A 181 -2.70 23.50 -5.65
C ILE A 181 -3.55 22.40 -4.99
N PRO A 182 -4.71 21.98 -5.55
CA PRO A 182 -5.48 20.87 -4.99
C PRO A 182 -4.67 19.56 -4.87
N ILE A 183 -3.86 19.23 -5.89
CA ILE A 183 -3.05 18.01 -5.87
C ILE A 183 -1.99 18.08 -4.77
N PHE A 184 -1.28 19.22 -4.68
CA PHE A 184 -0.28 19.39 -3.65
C PHE A 184 -0.88 19.35 -2.25
N LEU A 185 -2.05 19.95 -2.05
CA LEU A 185 -2.77 19.94 -0.78
C LEU A 185 -3.16 18.51 -0.37
N THR A 186 -3.72 17.72 -1.30
CA THR A 186 -4.10 16.33 -1.01
C THR A 186 -2.88 15.45 -0.70
N VAL A 187 -1.79 15.60 -1.46
CA VAL A 187 -0.55 14.86 -1.21
C VAL A 187 0.05 15.23 0.15
N THR A 188 0.14 16.52 0.46
CA THR A 188 0.67 16.99 1.74
C THR A 188 -0.20 16.53 2.91
N SER A 189 -1.52 16.62 2.78
CA SER A 189 -2.46 16.13 3.80
C SER A 189 -2.30 14.63 4.04
N THR A 190 -2.13 13.84 2.98
CA THR A 190 -1.90 12.40 3.10
C THR A 190 -0.55 12.10 3.75
N ILE A 191 0.51 12.79 3.37
CA ILE A 191 1.83 12.65 3.99
C ILE A 191 1.74 12.94 5.51
N LEU A 192 1.12 14.07 5.88
CA LEU A 192 0.94 14.43 7.29
C LEU A 192 0.11 13.39 8.05
N GLY A 193 -0.89 12.77 7.40
CA GLY A 193 -1.67 11.67 7.97
C GLY A 193 -0.84 10.40 8.25
N PHE A 194 0.25 10.17 7.52
CA PHE A 194 1.14 9.03 7.74
C PHE A 194 2.29 9.31 8.72
N VAL A 195 2.58 10.57 9.04
CA VAL A 195 3.65 10.92 10.01
C VAL A 195 3.49 10.25 11.36
N PRO A 196 2.29 10.16 11.99
CA PRO A 196 2.12 9.49 13.26
C PRO A 196 2.57 8.03 13.25
N PHE A 197 2.37 7.30 12.15
CA PHE A 197 2.78 5.90 12.01
C PHE A 197 4.31 5.73 11.92
N MET A 198 5.04 6.79 11.57
CA MET A 198 6.51 6.80 11.57
C MET A 198 7.08 7.25 12.92
N ALA A 199 6.31 7.98 13.73
CA ALA A 199 6.74 8.54 15.01
C ALA A 199 6.52 7.56 16.18
N GLY A 200 5.87 6.41 15.99
CA GLY A 200 5.66 5.40 17.00
C GLY A 200 6.99 4.88 17.58
N MET A 201 7.04 4.67 18.90
CA MET A 201 8.27 4.29 19.61
C MET A 201 8.77 2.89 19.26
N GLU A 202 7.91 2.00 18.84
CA GLU A 202 8.26 0.67 18.33
C GLU A 202 8.04 0.69 16.83
N LYS A 203 9.06 0.34 16.07
CA LYS A 203 8.96 0.15 14.61
C LYS A 203 8.06 -1.05 14.35
N GLU A 204 6.75 -0.84 14.44
CA GLU A 204 5.79 -1.88 14.12
C GLU A 204 6.03 -2.37 12.70
N GLY A 205 6.26 -3.67 12.57
CA GLY A 205 6.73 -4.30 11.34
C GLY A 205 5.85 -4.05 10.11
N PHE A 206 4.58 -3.66 10.29
CA PHE A 206 3.66 -3.38 9.20
C PHE A 206 3.46 -1.89 8.94
N TRP A 207 3.17 -1.08 9.98
CA TRP A 207 2.75 0.31 9.83
C TRP A 207 3.88 1.24 9.39
N PHE A 208 5.07 1.03 9.93
CA PHE A 208 6.24 1.85 9.57
C PHE A 208 6.65 1.69 8.10
N PRO A 209 6.84 0.45 7.53
CA PRO A 209 7.11 0.26 6.11
C PRO A 209 6.00 0.78 5.21
N LEU A 210 4.72 0.61 5.61
CA LEU A 210 3.58 1.14 4.88
C LEU A 210 3.65 2.66 4.78
N ALA A 211 3.87 3.36 5.89
CA ALA A 211 3.94 4.81 5.95
C ALA A 211 5.15 5.35 5.16
N ALA A 212 6.34 4.81 5.41
CA ALA A 212 7.57 5.21 4.74
C ALA A 212 7.49 5.02 3.22
N GLY A 213 7.01 3.84 2.78
CA GLY A 213 6.81 3.54 1.37
C GLY A 213 5.79 4.48 0.72
N THR A 214 4.66 4.71 1.38
CA THR A 214 3.61 5.59 0.86
C THR A 214 4.10 7.03 0.74
N ILE A 215 4.78 7.58 1.74
CA ILE A 215 5.33 8.94 1.70
C ILE A 215 6.32 9.10 0.55
N GLY A 216 7.29 8.18 0.44
CA GLY A 216 8.28 8.23 -0.65
C GLY A 216 7.65 8.09 -2.02
N GLY A 217 6.70 7.16 -2.17
CA GLY A 217 5.97 6.98 -3.41
C GLY A 217 5.11 8.19 -3.79
N LEU A 218 4.49 8.87 -2.82
CA LEU A 218 3.71 10.09 -3.05
C LEU A 218 4.59 11.25 -3.54
N ILE A 219 5.75 11.47 -2.94
CA ILE A 219 6.70 12.49 -3.39
C ILE A 219 7.10 12.22 -4.84
N MET A 220 7.44 10.97 -5.15
CA MET A 220 7.83 10.59 -6.50
C MET A 220 6.66 10.62 -7.48
N SER A 221 5.42 10.36 -7.02
CA SER A 221 4.23 10.43 -7.87
C SER A 221 3.97 11.84 -8.38
N VAL A 222 4.21 12.88 -7.57
CA VAL A 222 4.09 14.29 -8.01
C VAL A 222 5.05 14.57 -9.16
N ILE A 223 6.30 14.12 -9.03
CA ILE A 223 7.32 14.24 -10.10
C ILE A 223 6.87 13.45 -11.33
N GLY A 224 6.37 12.25 -11.12
CA GLY A 224 5.84 11.37 -12.17
C GLY A 224 4.71 12.02 -12.97
N VAL A 225 3.74 12.58 -12.29
CA VAL A 225 2.60 13.26 -12.91
C VAL A 225 3.04 14.55 -13.62
N PHE A 226 4.02 15.26 -13.08
CA PHE A 226 4.53 16.49 -13.69
C PHE A 226 5.31 16.24 -14.98
N ILE A 227 6.24 15.26 -14.97
CA ILE A 227 7.19 15.03 -16.07
C ILE A 227 6.65 13.96 -17.03
N PHE A 228 6.22 12.81 -16.53
CA PHE A 228 5.90 11.65 -17.36
C PHE A 228 4.51 11.71 -17.97
N LEU A 229 3.51 12.19 -17.24
CA LEU A 229 2.14 12.27 -17.76
C LEU A 229 2.03 13.11 -19.05
N PRO A 230 2.66 14.31 -19.17
CA PRO A 230 2.62 15.06 -20.43
C PRO A 230 3.37 14.36 -21.57
N VAL A 231 4.47 13.67 -21.27
CA VAL A 231 5.24 12.94 -22.30
C VAL A 231 4.39 11.87 -22.97
N PHE A 232 3.61 11.12 -22.19
CA PHE A 232 2.74 10.07 -22.72
C PHE A 232 1.43 10.59 -23.32
N THR A 233 0.93 11.73 -22.81
CA THR A 233 -0.36 12.30 -23.28
C THR A 233 -0.20 13.14 -24.54
N LEU A 234 0.91 13.90 -24.67
CA LEU A 234 1.15 14.78 -25.78
C LEU A 234 1.81 14.03 -26.94
N LYS A 235 1.18 14.01 -28.10
CA LYS A 235 1.76 13.41 -29.31
C LYS A 235 3.01 14.19 -29.74
N LYS A 236 4.08 13.49 -30.16
CA LYS A 236 5.34 14.03 -30.68
C LYS A 236 5.17 15.12 -31.75
N LYS A 237 4.08 15.05 -32.57
CA LYS A 237 3.75 16.07 -33.59
C LYS A 237 3.39 17.46 -33.03
N CYS A 238 3.09 17.58 -31.73
CA CYS A 238 2.68 18.83 -31.11
C CYS A 238 3.84 19.60 -30.51
N LEU A 239 5.05 19.06 -30.47
CA LEU A 239 6.27 19.71 -30.03
C LEU A 239 6.99 20.47 -31.16
N VAL A 240 6.59 20.23 -32.40
CA VAL A 240 7.15 20.95 -33.55
C VAL A 240 6.40 22.27 -33.72
N LYS A 241 7.13 23.38 -33.70
CA LYS A 241 6.64 24.73 -33.95
C LYS A 241 5.67 24.76 -35.15
N PRO A 242 4.55 25.50 -35.07
CA PRO A 242 3.79 25.79 -36.29
C PRO A 242 4.75 26.53 -37.24
N LYS A 243 4.91 26.00 -38.45
CA LYS A 243 5.49 26.79 -39.54
C LYS A 243 4.74 28.13 -39.57
N ALA A 244 5.46 29.23 -39.38
CA ALA A 244 4.92 30.54 -39.64
C ALA A 244 4.34 30.54 -41.06
N MET A 245 3.04 30.69 -41.17
CA MET A 245 2.42 31.11 -42.40
C MET A 245 2.75 32.58 -42.57
N LEU A 246 3.66 32.83 -43.47
CA LEU A 246 3.81 34.12 -44.15
C LEU A 246 2.53 34.41 -44.93
#